data_90bad1feabafc11b902d03bf58ec3136
#
_entry.id   90bad1feabafc11b902d03bf58ec3136
#
_cell.length_a   1.000
_cell.length_b   1.000
_cell.length_c   1.000
_cell.angle_alpha   90.00
_cell.angle_beta   90.00
_cell.angle_gamma   90.00
#
_symmetry.space_group_name_H-M   'P 1'
#
loop_
_entity.id
_entity.type
_entity.pdbx_description
1 polymer ?
#
loop_
_entity_poly.entity_id
_entity_poly.type
_entity_poly.pdbx_seq_one_letter_code
_entity_poly.pdbx_strand_id
1 'polypeptide(L)'
;MSDLPVRMAAFEWLRAQVAAHGDVLPRPLLAEGFRWENQRVPLLGPQGIFKPQVCELPLSITSIPGGPYQDGASGRDLLYYKYRGTDPNHRDNQGLRLAMKGRIPLVYFFRLVEGKYLVSWPVFIVADDPGSLTFTVAVEEEKLAAFQPVGEFAGYQVAEDTGESRRAYLTAQAKVRLHQRSFRERVLRAYREQCAFCRLRHQELLDAAHIIADSDPEGEPIITNGIALCKLHHAAFDSHFLGVTSGYIIQVRPDILGEPDGPMHQHGLKAMEGRRLILPKLEIHWPEPALLERRYEEFRGTW
;
A
#
# COMPACT_ATOMS: atom_id res chain seq x y z
N MET A 1 30.30 4.42 3.99
CA MET A 1 28.89 4.66 4.39
C MET A 1 28.60 6.16 4.48
N SER A 2 29.07 6.91 3.50
CA SER A 2 28.96 8.38 3.53
C SER A 2 27.53 8.87 3.33
N ASP A 3 26.66 8.10 2.66
CA ASP A 3 25.28 8.46 2.34
C ASP A 3 24.21 7.87 3.30
N LEU A 4 24.58 7.21 4.38
CA LEU A 4 23.61 6.67 5.36
C LEU A 4 22.74 7.77 6.00
N PRO A 5 23.26 8.93 6.44
CA PRO A 5 22.43 9.97 7.04
C PRO A 5 21.32 10.47 6.09
N VAL A 6 21.63 10.69 4.81
CA VAL A 6 20.62 11.12 3.83
C VAL A 6 19.55 10.02 3.56
N ARG A 7 19.93 8.73 3.63
CA ARG A 7 18.99 7.61 3.53
C ARG A 7 18.04 7.59 4.72
N MET A 8 18.55 7.81 5.93
CA MET A 8 17.71 7.88 7.13
C MET A 8 16.74 9.06 7.07
N ALA A 9 17.19 10.22 6.59
CA ALA A 9 16.30 11.36 6.36
C ALA A 9 15.23 11.06 5.31
N ALA A 10 15.56 10.33 4.24
CA ALA A 10 14.58 9.86 3.26
C ALA A 10 13.49 8.97 3.89
N PHE A 11 13.89 8.05 4.79
CA PHE A 11 12.96 7.14 5.47
C PHE A 11 12.03 7.88 6.44
N GLU A 12 12.55 8.87 7.19
CA GLU A 12 11.74 9.73 8.05
C GLU A 12 10.75 10.57 7.23
N TRP A 13 11.21 11.16 6.16
CA TRP A 13 10.35 11.92 5.25
C TRP A 13 9.24 11.04 4.67
N LEU A 14 9.57 9.82 4.17
CA LEU A 14 8.58 8.87 3.66
C LEU A 14 7.56 8.47 4.73
N ARG A 15 8.00 8.29 5.97
CA ARG A 15 7.08 8.00 7.09
C ARG A 15 6.06 9.12 7.28
N ALA A 16 6.52 10.38 7.27
CA ALA A 16 5.65 11.55 7.38
C ALA A 16 4.69 11.65 6.19
N GLN A 17 5.17 11.39 4.94
CA GLN A 17 4.29 11.43 3.76
C GLN A 17 3.22 10.33 3.80
N VAL A 18 3.59 9.10 4.18
CA VAL A 18 2.62 7.99 4.31
C VAL A 18 1.61 8.27 5.43
N ALA A 19 2.03 8.90 6.52
CA ALA A 19 1.11 9.31 7.59
C ALA A 19 0.12 10.40 7.13
N ALA A 20 0.54 11.29 6.22
CA ALA A 20 -0.26 12.41 5.72
C ALA A 20 -1.14 12.04 4.51
N HIS A 21 -0.65 11.16 3.61
CA HIS A 21 -1.26 10.88 2.30
C HIS A 21 -1.72 9.44 2.11
N GLY A 22 -1.50 8.54 3.10
CA GLY A 22 -1.73 7.10 2.95
C GLY A 22 -0.54 6.38 2.31
N ASP A 23 -0.74 5.09 2.02
CA ASP A 23 0.29 4.17 1.53
C ASP A 23 0.64 4.35 0.04
N VAL A 24 -0.16 5.12 -0.69
CA VAL A 24 0.01 5.40 -2.13
C VAL A 24 0.41 6.86 -2.31
N LEU A 25 1.63 7.08 -2.73
CA LEU A 25 2.18 8.42 -2.90
C LEU A 25 2.22 8.84 -4.38
N PRO A 26 1.86 10.11 -4.71
CA PRO A 26 1.87 10.60 -6.07
C PRO A 26 3.29 10.89 -6.58
N ARG A 27 3.51 10.67 -7.88
CA ARG A 27 4.81 10.92 -8.53
C ARG A 27 5.38 12.32 -8.31
N PRO A 28 4.60 13.42 -8.42
CA PRO A 28 5.13 14.76 -8.18
C PRO A 28 5.77 14.90 -6.81
N LEU A 29 5.12 14.41 -5.76
CA LEU A 29 5.64 14.43 -4.39
C LEU A 29 6.97 13.67 -4.28
N LEU A 30 7.04 12.45 -4.83
CA LEU A 30 8.26 11.63 -4.79
C LEU A 30 9.39 12.19 -5.67
N ALA A 31 9.04 12.82 -6.80
CA ALA A 31 10.00 13.47 -7.68
C ALA A 31 10.52 14.79 -7.09
N GLU A 32 9.71 15.51 -6.33
CA GLU A 32 10.14 16.66 -5.55
C GLU A 32 11.06 16.20 -4.41
N GLY A 33 10.63 15.20 -3.63
CA GLY A 33 11.38 14.64 -2.53
C GLY A 33 11.54 15.63 -1.35
N PHE A 34 12.68 15.60 -0.67
CA PHE A 34 12.94 16.39 0.51
C PHE A 34 14.22 17.22 0.38
N ARG A 35 14.47 18.10 1.36
CA ARG A 35 15.70 18.88 1.44
C ARG A 35 16.68 18.25 2.43
N TRP A 36 17.95 18.10 1.99
CA TRP A 36 19.08 17.66 2.78
C TRP A 36 20.25 18.61 2.57
N GLU A 37 20.78 19.20 3.64
CA GLU A 37 21.90 20.17 3.57
C GLU A 37 21.72 21.22 2.46
N ASN A 38 20.53 21.84 2.40
CA ASN A 38 20.14 22.82 1.39
C ASN A 38 20.00 22.29 -0.05
N GLN A 39 20.23 21.00 -0.29
CA GLN A 39 20.05 20.37 -1.59
C GLN A 39 18.71 19.64 -1.65
N ARG A 40 18.09 19.63 -2.81
CA ARG A 40 16.89 18.83 -3.08
C ARG A 40 17.28 17.39 -3.35
N VAL A 41 16.66 16.46 -2.67
CA VAL A 41 16.85 15.02 -2.84
C VAL A 41 15.57 14.38 -3.33
N PRO A 42 15.40 14.19 -4.65
CA PRO A 42 14.28 13.41 -5.19
C PRO A 42 14.44 11.93 -4.82
N LEU A 43 13.31 11.24 -4.76
CA LEU A 43 13.26 9.80 -4.47
C LEU A 43 12.95 8.96 -5.71
N LEU A 44 12.39 9.59 -6.76
CA LEU A 44 12.10 8.98 -8.05
C LEU A 44 12.79 9.72 -9.18
N GLY A 45 13.33 8.95 -10.12
CA GLY A 45 13.87 9.43 -11.39
C GLY A 45 13.10 8.88 -12.59
N PRO A 46 13.56 9.17 -13.80
CA PRO A 46 12.96 8.65 -15.03
C PRO A 46 13.25 7.15 -15.25
N GLN A 47 14.15 6.58 -14.43
CA GLN A 47 14.65 5.21 -14.58
C GLN A 47 14.25 4.37 -13.36
N GLY A 48 14.13 3.04 -13.53
CA GLY A 48 13.75 2.12 -12.48
C GLY A 48 14.73 2.03 -11.31
N ILE A 49 16.04 2.19 -11.56
CA ILE A 49 17.09 2.29 -10.54
C ILE A 49 17.50 3.75 -10.46
N PHE A 50 17.33 4.36 -9.30
CA PHE A 50 17.56 5.79 -9.15
C PHE A 50 18.59 6.11 -8.07
N LYS A 51 19.55 6.97 -8.44
CA LYS A 51 20.62 7.48 -7.58
C LYS A 51 20.63 9.01 -7.60
N PRO A 52 20.17 9.70 -6.54
CA PRO A 52 20.32 11.15 -6.43
C PRO A 52 21.81 11.56 -6.31
N GLN A 53 22.11 12.82 -6.63
CA GLN A 53 23.49 13.31 -6.65
C GLN A 53 24.20 13.21 -5.28
N VAL A 54 23.46 13.37 -4.20
CA VAL A 54 23.99 13.30 -2.83
C VAL A 54 24.30 11.87 -2.37
N CYS A 55 23.96 10.85 -3.15
CA CYS A 55 24.23 9.45 -2.82
C CYS A 55 25.32 8.86 -3.71
N GLU A 56 26.18 8.03 -3.13
CA GLU A 56 27.19 7.26 -3.86
C GLU A 56 26.57 6.04 -4.57
N LEU A 57 25.55 5.43 -3.96
CA LEU A 57 24.84 4.26 -4.44
C LEU A 57 23.34 4.55 -4.67
N PRO A 58 22.62 3.72 -5.43
CA PRO A 58 21.17 3.89 -5.64
C PRO A 58 20.43 4.06 -4.32
N LEU A 59 19.48 5.00 -4.29
CA LEU A 59 18.61 5.25 -3.15
C LEU A 59 17.30 4.45 -3.29
N SER A 60 16.81 4.31 -4.51
CA SER A 60 15.53 3.66 -4.76
C SER A 60 15.53 2.78 -6.00
N ILE A 61 14.59 1.84 -6.01
CA ILE A 61 14.25 0.97 -7.15
C ILE A 61 12.75 1.03 -7.38
N THR A 62 12.34 0.93 -8.65
CA THR A 62 10.92 1.06 -9.07
C THR A 62 10.51 -0.08 -9.97
N SER A 63 9.41 -0.76 -9.65
CA SER A 63 8.75 -1.74 -10.51
C SER A 63 7.45 -1.21 -11.10
N ILE A 64 7.15 -1.69 -12.31
CA ILE A 64 5.94 -1.33 -13.07
C ILE A 64 5.20 -2.62 -13.42
N PRO A 65 3.91 -2.79 -13.06
CA PRO A 65 3.11 -3.94 -13.49
C PRO A 65 3.08 -4.05 -15.01
N GLY A 66 3.23 -5.26 -15.55
CA GLY A 66 3.19 -5.49 -17.01
C GLY A 66 4.34 -4.87 -17.80
N GLY A 67 5.36 -4.34 -17.14
CA GLY A 67 6.57 -3.81 -17.78
C GLY A 67 7.40 -4.92 -18.45
N PRO A 68 8.43 -4.57 -19.24
CA PRO A 68 9.29 -5.53 -19.92
C PRO A 68 10.06 -6.44 -18.93
N TYR A 69 10.01 -6.11 -17.66
CA TYR A 69 10.62 -6.83 -16.57
C TYR A 69 9.50 -7.39 -15.69
N GLN A 70 9.27 -8.70 -15.75
CA GLN A 70 8.35 -9.39 -14.86
C GLN A 70 9.00 -9.51 -13.47
N ASP A 71 8.77 -8.52 -12.62
CA ASP A 71 9.13 -8.60 -11.21
C ASP A 71 8.16 -9.57 -10.53
N GLY A 72 8.62 -10.76 -10.16
CA GLY A 72 7.83 -11.82 -9.54
C GLY A 72 7.98 -11.85 -8.02
N ALA A 73 6.89 -12.10 -7.30
CA ALA A 73 6.98 -12.48 -5.89
C ALA A 73 7.26 -13.99 -5.79
N SER A 74 8.29 -14.39 -5.06
CA SER A 74 8.56 -15.79 -4.74
C SER A 74 8.62 -15.96 -3.22
N GLY A 75 7.67 -16.73 -2.70
CA GLY A 75 7.63 -16.97 -1.27
C GLY A 75 7.18 -15.76 -0.44
N ARG A 76 7.15 -15.92 0.88
CA ARG A 76 6.50 -14.94 1.77
C ARG A 76 7.24 -13.61 1.96
N ASP A 77 8.53 -13.50 1.57
CA ASP A 77 9.36 -12.33 1.93
C ASP A 77 10.35 -11.88 0.84
N LEU A 78 10.30 -12.43 -0.38
CA LEU A 78 11.24 -12.15 -1.46
C LEU A 78 10.57 -11.55 -2.69
N LEU A 79 11.23 -10.55 -3.28
CA LEU A 79 10.85 -9.94 -4.55
C LEU A 79 11.97 -10.12 -5.55
N TYR A 80 11.66 -10.56 -6.76
CA TYR A 80 12.59 -10.56 -7.87
C TYR A 80 12.53 -9.24 -8.62
N TYR A 81 13.68 -8.60 -8.76
CA TYR A 81 13.85 -7.32 -9.46
C TYR A 81 14.78 -7.50 -10.64
N LYS A 82 14.31 -7.22 -11.86
CA LYS A 82 15.10 -7.40 -13.08
C LYS A 82 16.21 -6.37 -13.19
N TYR A 83 17.32 -6.77 -13.83
CA TYR A 83 18.40 -5.87 -14.20
C TYR A 83 17.89 -4.75 -15.11
N ARG A 84 18.59 -3.64 -15.09
CA ARG A 84 18.43 -2.65 -16.12
C ARG A 84 19.09 -3.13 -17.42
N GLY A 85 18.24 -3.39 -18.43
CA GLY A 85 18.70 -3.92 -19.72
C GLY A 85 19.28 -5.32 -19.62
N THR A 86 20.05 -5.71 -20.64
CA THR A 86 20.64 -7.05 -20.77
C THR A 86 22.12 -7.08 -20.41
N ASP A 87 22.75 -5.93 -20.14
CA ASP A 87 24.16 -5.85 -19.73
C ASP A 87 24.29 -5.99 -18.20
N PRO A 88 24.86 -7.09 -17.71
CA PRO A 88 25.10 -7.27 -16.26
C PRO A 88 26.04 -6.20 -15.69
N ASN A 89 26.89 -5.62 -16.52
CA ASN A 89 27.89 -4.61 -16.10
C ASN A 89 27.40 -3.17 -16.22
N HIS A 90 26.12 -2.96 -16.58
CA HIS A 90 25.54 -1.63 -16.59
C HIS A 90 25.74 -0.96 -15.23
N ARG A 91 26.12 0.32 -15.22
CA ARG A 91 26.45 1.08 -14.00
C ARG A 91 25.39 0.98 -12.88
N ASP A 92 24.11 0.94 -13.25
CA ASP A 92 23.01 0.88 -12.29
C ASP A 92 22.92 -0.52 -11.65
N ASN A 93 23.17 -1.59 -12.43
CA ASN A 93 23.25 -2.96 -11.93
C ASN A 93 24.47 -3.13 -11.01
N GLN A 94 25.61 -2.53 -11.40
CA GLN A 94 26.79 -2.50 -10.52
C GLN A 94 26.52 -1.75 -9.21
N GLY A 95 25.77 -0.64 -9.27
CA GLY A 95 25.36 0.12 -8.08
C GLY A 95 24.53 -0.71 -7.11
N LEU A 96 23.56 -1.52 -7.60
CA LEU A 96 22.78 -2.44 -6.76
C LEU A 96 23.64 -3.58 -6.20
N ARG A 97 24.59 -4.09 -6.99
CA ARG A 97 25.57 -5.12 -6.52
C ARG A 97 26.48 -4.60 -5.41
N LEU A 98 26.89 -3.34 -5.50
CA LEU A 98 27.64 -2.69 -4.43
C LEU A 98 26.76 -2.44 -3.20
N ALA A 99 25.51 -2.02 -3.40
CA ALA A 99 24.53 -1.88 -2.32
C ALA A 99 24.29 -3.22 -1.60
N MET A 100 24.21 -4.34 -2.34
CA MET A 100 24.13 -5.69 -1.77
C MET A 100 25.36 -6.00 -0.89
N LYS A 101 26.57 -5.81 -1.42
CA LYS A 101 27.83 -6.06 -0.69
C LYS A 101 27.96 -5.19 0.57
N GLY A 102 27.59 -3.93 0.46
CA GLY A 102 27.61 -2.97 1.57
C GLY A 102 26.41 -3.08 2.52
N ARG A 103 25.45 -3.94 2.24
CA ARG A 103 24.19 -4.06 2.99
C ARG A 103 23.48 -2.72 3.12
N ILE A 104 23.41 -1.96 2.03
CA ILE A 104 22.86 -0.61 2.01
C ILE A 104 21.34 -0.67 1.85
N PRO A 105 20.56 0.00 2.71
CA PRO A 105 19.12 0.03 2.62
C PRO A 105 18.63 0.90 1.46
N LEU A 106 17.58 0.44 0.78
CA LEU A 106 16.94 1.09 -0.35
C LEU A 106 15.47 1.37 -0.07
N VAL A 107 14.87 2.22 -0.91
CA VAL A 107 13.42 2.39 -1.02
C VAL A 107 12.94 1.62 -2.25
N TYR A 108 11.86 0.87 -2.11
CA TYR A 108 11.18 0.20 -3.20
C TYR A 108 9.86 0.88 -3.51
N PHE A 109 9.67 1.26 -4.78
CA PHE A 109 8.44 1.82 -5.31
C PHE A 109 7.77 0.82 -6.25
N PHE A 110 6.51 0.50 -5.97
CA PHE A 110 5.68 -0.29 -6.88
C PHE A 110 4.62 0.63 -7.50
N ARG A 111 4.65 0.82 -8.83
CA ARG A 111 3.66 1.64 -9.52
C ARG A 111 2.33 0.88 -9.56
N LEU A 112 1.32 1.37 -8.83
CA LEU A 112 -0.04 0.81 -8.87
C LEU A 112 -0.76 1.18 -10.15
N VAL A 113 -0.84 2.47 -10.40
CA VAL A 113 -1.38 3.09 -11.61
C VAL A 113 -0.44 4.19 -12.08
N GLU A 114 -0.70 4.81 -13.20
CA GLU A 114 0.14 5.88 -13.69
C GLU A 114 0.22 7.03 -12.67
N GLY A 115 1.44 7.42 -12.35
CA GLY A 115 1.69 8.51 -11.41
C GLY A 115 1.49 8.20 -9.93
N LYS A 116 1.10 6.97 -9.52
CA LYS A 116 0.87 6.59 -8.13
C LYS A 116 1.64 5.33 -7.72
N TYR A 117 2.31 5.39 -6.58
CA TYR A 117 3.27 4.39 -6.12
C TYR A 117 3.00 3.93 -4.71
N LEU A 118 2.96 2.61 -4.50
CA LEU A 118 3.15 2.01 -3.18
C LEU A 118 4.62 2.08 -2.80
N VAL A 119 4.89 2.35 -1.53
CA VAL A 119 6.26 2.54 -1.02
C VAL A 119 6.60 1.53 0.05
N SER A 120 7.75 0.85 -0.11
CA SER A 120 8.29 -0.07 0.89
C SER A 120 9.73 0.30 1.23
N TRP A 121 10.03 0.44 2.51
CA TRP A 121 11.38 0.73 3.02
C TRP A 121 11.53 0.30 4.48
N PRO A 122 12.74 0.00 4.96
CA PRO A 122 13.92 -0.29 4.13
C PRO A 122 13.79 -1.64 3.44
N VAL A 123 14.35 -1.76 2.23
CA VAL A 123 14.54 -3.04 1.54
C VAL A 123 16.02 -3.22 1.20
N PHE A 124 16.46 -4.46 1.03
CA PHE A 124 17.84 -4.81 0.75
C PHE A 124 17.94 -5.72 -0.47
N ILE A 125 19.01 -5.56 -1.24
CA ILE A 125 19.39 -6.55 -2.23
C ILE A 125 20.08 -7.70 -1.49
N VAL A 126 19.57 -8.91 -1.63
CA VAL A 126 20.05 -10.09 -0.87
C VAL A 126 20.69 -11.15 -1.75
N ALA A 127 20.39 -11.15 -3.04
CA ALA A 127 21.04 -12.03 -4.02
C ALA A 127 21.13 -11.36 -5.40
N ASP A 128 22.06 -11.83 -6.20
CA ASP A 128 22.36 -11.41 -7.55
C ASP A 128 22.50 -12.65 -8.44
N ASP A 129 21.66 -12.78 -9.46
CA ASP A 129 21.70 -13.86 -10.44
C ASP A 129 21.89 -13.30 -11.85
N PRO A 130 23.16 -13.18 -12.30
CA PRO A 130 23.46 -12.71 -13.65
C PRO A 130 22.91 -13.62 -14.76
N GLY A 131 22.68 -14.91 -14.48
CA GLY A 131 22.16 -15.85 -15.47
C GLY A 131 20.71 -15.58 -15.84
N SER A 132 19.90 -15.18 -14.87
CA SER A 132 18.50 -14.77 -15.08
C SER A 132 18.33 -13.25 -15.17
N LEU A 133 19.42 -12.46 -15.10
CA LEU A 133 19.44 -10.99 -15.06
C LEU A 133 18.51 -10.45 -13.93
N THR A 134 18.66 -10.98 -12.72
CA THR A 134 17.71 -10.73 -11.64
C THR A 134 18.42 -10.51 -10.31
N PHE A 135 17.98 -9.49 -9.58
CA PHE A 135 18.29 -9.31 -8.15
C PHE A 135 17.14 -9.87 -7.31
N THR A 136 17.47 -10.39 -6.13
CA THR A 136 16.48 -10.68 -5.10
C THR A 136 16.46 -9.56 -4.08
N VAL A 137 15.28 -9.04 -3.79
CA VAL A 137 15.05 -7.96 -2.83
C VAL A 137 14.27 -8.52 -1.65
N ALA A 138 14.67 -8.19 -0.44
CA ALA A 138 14.02 -8.63 0.79
C ALA A 138 13.97 -7.53 1.86
N VAL A 139 13.12 -7.74 2.86
CA VAL A 139 13.16 -7.05 4.14
C VAL A 139 13.83 -7.98 5.14
N GLU A 140 15.01 -7.63 5.64
CA GLU A 140 15.77 -8.46 6.57
C GLU A 140 15.75 -7.91 8.00
N GLU A 141 15.32 -8.73 8.94
CA GLU A 141 15.22 -8.38 10.37
C GLU A 141 16.54 -8.00 11.00
N GLU A 142 17.57 -8.80 10.81
CA GLU A 142 18.89 -8.59 11.39
C GLU A 142 19.54 -7.29 10.89
N LYS A 143 19.24 -6.88 9.67
CA LYS A 143 19.81 -5.67 9.07
C LYS A 143 19.08 -4.39 9.49
N LEU A 144 17.79 -4.47 9.82
CA LEU A 144 17.05 -3.34 10.38
C LEU A 144 17.60 -2.91 11.76
N ALA A 145 18.15 -3.85 12.51
CA ALA A 145 18.75 -3.61 13.81
C ALA A 145 19.95 -2.68 13.77
N ALA A 146 20.72 -2.72 12.67
CA ALA A 146 21.92 -1.89 12.49
C ALA A 146 21.60 -0.43 12.10
N PHE A 147 20.35 -0.14 11.72
CA PHE A 147 19.89 1.17 11.27
C PHE A 147 18.99 1.88 12.28
N GLN A 148 19.28 1.73 13.59
CA GLN A 148 18.58 2.53 14.60
C GLN A 148 19.05 3.99 14.52
N PRO A 149 18.16 4.97 14.37
CA PRO A 149 18.50 6.34 14.66
C PRO A 149 18.80 6.44 16.15
N VAL A 150 20.02 6.84 16.49
CA VAL A 150 20.39 7.30 17.82
C VAL A 150 19.74 8.67 17.97
N GLY A 151 18.61 8.75 18.65
CA GLY A 151 17.97 10.03 18.95
C GLY A 151 16.46 10.01 18.80
N GLU A 152 15.77 10.16 19.92
CA GLU A 152 14.42 10.67 20.12
C GLU A 152 13.25 10.05 19.35
N PHE A 153 12.75 8.91 19.84
CA PHE A 153 11.34 8.59 19.80
C PHE A 153 10.71 8.86 21.19
N ALA A 154 10.70 10.13 21.59
CA ALA A 154 9.89 10.59 22.73
C ALA A 154 8.45 10.80 22.26
N GLY A 155 7.56 9.84 22.53
CA GLY A 155 6.13 10.02 22.25
C GLY A 155 5.23 8.81 22.44
N TYR A 156 5.77 7.61 22.62
CA TYR A 156 4.96 6.48 23.06
C TYR A 156 5.61 5.86 24.28
N GLN A 157 5.04 6.17 25.45
CA GLN A 157 5.25 5.40 26.68
C GLN A 157 4.60 4.03 26.48
N VAL A 158 5.41 3.06 26.06
CA VAL A 158 5.13 1.64 26.26
C VAL A 158 6.19 1.16 27.24
N ALA A 159 5.76 0.62 28.36
CA ALA A 159 6.59 0.05 29.41
C ALA A 159 7.65 -0.89 28.83
N GLU A 160 8.88 -0.78 29.31
CA GLU A 160 10.02 -1.69 29.19
C GLU A 160 9.99 -2.63 27.97
N ASP A 161 10.09 -2.06 26.75
CA ASP A 161 10.17 -2.88 25.54
C ASP A 161 11.64 -3.06 25.17
N THR A 162 12.10 -4.30 25.21
CA THR A 162 13.45 -4.68 24.79
C THR A 162 13.61 -4.30 23.31
N GLY A 163 14.78 -3.84 22.90
CA GLY A 163 15.05 -3.43 21.51
C GLY A 163 14.67 -4.48 20.45
N GLU A 164 14.41 -5.74 20.84
CA GLU A 164 13.95 -6.85 20.01
C GLU A 164 12.49 -6.73 19.58
N SER A 165 11.58 -6.38 20.49
CA SER A 165 10.15 -6.21 20.15
C SER A 165 9.94 -5.05 19.18
N ARG A 166 10.69 -3.97 19.33
CA ARG A 166 10.66 -2.83 18.41
C ARG A 166 11.20 -3.18 17.03
N ARG A 167 12.27 -3.99 16.99
CA ARG A 167 12.84 -4.50 15.72
C ARG A 167 11.85 -5.38 15.00
N ALA A 168 11.26 -6.36 15.69
CA ALA A 168 10.23 -7.25 15.16
C ALA A 168 9.03 -6.47 14.59
N TYR A 169 8.60 -5.39 15.28
CA TYR A 169 7.52 -4.52 14.82
C TYR A 169 7.88 -3.77 13.52
N LEU A 170 9.05 -3.15 13.42
CA LEU A 170 9.51 -2.43 12.23
C LEU A 170 9.67 -3.36 11.03
N THR A 171 10.21 -4.55 11.26
CA THR A 171 10.34 -5.59 10.23
C THR A 171 9.00 -6.10 9.77
N ALA A 172 8.09 -6.39 10.69
CA ALA A 172 6.73 -6.79 10.37
C ALA A 172 6.03 -5.72 9.52
N GLN A 173 6.18 -4.43 9.85
CA GLN A 173 5.64 -3.34 9.04
C GLN A 173 6.26 -3.26 7.64
N ALA A 174 7.58 -3.42 7.52
CA ALA A 174 8.25 -3.36 6.22
C ALA A 174 7.90 -4.58 5.35
N LYS A 175 7.85 -5.79 5.93
CA LYS A 175 7.37 -7.02 5.26
C LYS A 175 5.95 -6.85 4.76
N VAL A 176 5.08 -6.33 5.60
CA VAL A 176 3.69 -6.06 5.25
C VAL A 176 3.58 -5.13 4.04
N ARG A 177 4.35 -4.03 3.99
CA ARG A 177 4.34 -3.10 2.85
C ARG A 177 4.84 -3.74 1.57
N LEU A 178 5.86 -4.59 1.64
CA LEU A 178 6.39 -5.29 0.48
C LEU A 178 5.38 -6.27 -0.13
N HIS A 179 4.54 -6.89 0.70
CA HIS A 179 3.56 -7.90 0.28
C HIS A 179 2.16 -7.35 0.01
N GLN A 180 1.79 -6.23 0.63
CA GLN A 180 0.47 -5.62 0.45
C GLN A 180 0.32 -4.90 -0.90
N ARG A 181 0.55 -5.62 -2.00
CA ARG A 181 0.41 -5.07 -3.35
C ARG A 181 -1.02 -5.12 -3.85
N SER A 182 -1.83 -6.05 -3.34
CA SER A 182 -3.19 -6.18 -3.80
C SER A 182 -4.11 -5.15 -3.14
N PHE A 183 -5.01 -4.59 -3.91
CA PHE A 183 -6.07 -3.70 -3.43
C PHE A 183 -6.85 -4.34 -2.27
N ARG A 184 -7.22 -5.64 -2.44
CA ARG A 184 -7.95 -6.40 -1.44
C ARG A 184 -7.25 -6.41 -0.08
N GLU A 185 -5.97 -6.76 -0.03
CA GLU A 185 -5.22 -6.84 1.23
C GLU A 185 -5.15 -5.50 1.96
N ARG A 186 -4.91 -4.41 1.22
CA ARG A 186 -4.83 -3.06 1.78
C ARG A 186 -6.18 -2.59 2.34
N VAL A 187 -7.26 -2.79 1.59
CA VAL A 187 -8.61 -2.44 2.04
C VAL A 187 -9.01 -3.28 3.27
N LEU A 188 -8.89 -4.62 3.22
CA LEU A 188 -9.25 -5.48 4.35
C LEU A 188 -8.51 -5.09 5.63
N ARG A 189 -7.22 -4.78 5.52
CA ARG A 189 -6.43 -4.34 6.66
C ARG A 189 -6.89 -2.98 7.21
N ALA A 190 -7.18 -2.00 6.35
CA ALA A 190 -7.69 -0.70 6.79
C ALA A 190 -8.97 -0.86 7.63
N TYR A 191 -9.82 -1.80 7.25
CA TYR A 191 -11.07 -2.16 7.95
C TYR A 191 -10.87 -3.20 9.08
N ARG A 192 -9.61 -3.54 9.46
CA ARG A 192 -9.30 -4.51 10.52
C ARG A 192 -9.95 -5.88 10.27
N GLU A 193 -9.91 -6.31 9.00
CA GLU A 193 -10.40 -7.63 8.54
C GLU A 193 -11.86 -7.89 8.96
N GLN A 194 -12.71 -6.90 8.79
CA GLN A 194 -14.14 -7.03 9.06
C GLN A 194 -14.99 -6.38 7.96
N CYS A 195 -16.17 -6.95 7.75
CA CYS A 195 -17.17 -6.38 6.85
C CYS A 195 -17.67 -5.03 7.39
N ALA A 196 -17.64 -4.00 6.56
CA ALA A 196 -18.06 -2.64 6.91
C ALA A 196 -19.58 -2.51 7.17
N PHE A 197 -20.39 -3.49 6.71
CA PHE A 197 -21.84 -3.51 6.93
C PHE A 197 -22.20 -4.34 8.16
N CYS A 198 -21.77 -5.61 8.26
CA CYS A 198 -22.24 -6.55 9.26
C CYS A 198 -21.20 -7.01 10.31
N ARG A 199 -19.95 -6.55 10.22
CA ARG A 199 -18.83 -6.90 11.12
C ARG A 199 -18.36 -8.36 11.03
N LEU A 200 -18.74 -9.13 10.02
CA LEU A 200 -18.20 -10.47 9.82
C LEU A 200 -16.67 -10.40 9.74
N ARG A 201 -15.95 -11.29 10.47
CA ARG A 201 -14.47 -11.26 10.63
C ARG A 201 -13.76 -12.52 10.10
N HIS A 202 -14.31 -13.17 9.09
CA HIS A 202 -13.69 -14.34 8.46
C HIS A 202 -13.07 -13.91 7.12
N GLN A 203 -11.75 -13.84 7.04
CA GLN A 203 -11.01 -13.36 5.86
C GLN A 203 -11.38 -14.08 4.57
N GLU A 204 -11.69 -15.39 4.66
CA GLU A 204 -12.10 -16.23 3.55
C GLU A 204 -13.44 -15.77 2.93
N LEU A 205 -14.28 -15.13 3.74
CA LEU A 205 -15.58 -14.61 3.35
C LEU A 205 -15.55 -13.10 3.07
N LEU A 206 -14.42 -12.43 3.25
CA LEU A 206 -14.27 -11.00 3.00
C LEU A 206 -13.67 -10.73 1.62
N ASP A 207 -14.02 -9.57 1.07
CA ASP A 207 -13.45 -9.04 -0.15
C ASP A 207 -13.37 -7.51 -0.09
N ALA A 208 -12.69 -6.88 -1.05
CA ALA A 208 -12.66 -5.44 -1.22
C ALA A 208 -13.54 -5.05 -2.40
N ALA A 209 -14.66 -4.43 -2.12
CA ALA A 209 -15.53 -3.84 -3.14
C ALA A 209 -14.96 -2.49 -3.59
N HIS A 210 -14.84 -2.26 -4.90
CA HIS A 210 -14.56 -0.94 -5.44
C HIS A 210 -15.81 -0.07 -5.33
N ILE A 211 -15.65 1.18 -4.92
CA ILE A 211 -16.73 2.17 -4.98
C ILE A 211 -16.97 2.54 -6.43
N ILE A 212 -15.94 2.98 -7.12
CA ILE A 212 -15.93 3.16 -8.59
C ILE A 212 -15.13 2.00 -9.19
N ALA A 213 -15.75 1.31 -10.14
CA ALA A 213 -15.23 0.07 -10.71
C ALA A 213 -13.83 0.25 -11.33
N ASP A 214 -12.97 -0.78 -11.25
CA ASP A 214 -11.61 -0.81 -11.82
C ASP A 214 -11.58 -0.59 -13.34
N SER A 215 -12.68 -0.84 -14.04
CA SER A 215 -12.84 -0.55 -15.47
C SER A 215 -13.06 0.93 -15.80
N ASP A 216 -13.38 1.75 -14.79
CA ASP A 216 -13.58 3.19 -14.94
C ASP A 216 -12.23 3.93 -14.82
N PRO A 217 -11.97 4.97 -15.60
CA PRO A 217 -10.74 5.76 -15.49
C PRO A 217 -10.49 6.37 -14.09
N GLU A 218 -11.53 6.60 -13.30
CA GLU A 218 -11.44 7.09 -11.92
C GLU A 218 -11.43 5.94 -10.89
N GLY A 219 -11.58 4.69 -11.35
CA GLY A 219 -11.62 3.48 -10.52
C GLY A 219 -10.25 3.03 -10.00
N GLU A 220 -9.49 3.95 -9.41
CA GLU A 220 -8.13 3.65 -8.92
C GLU A 220 -8.13 2.63 -7.77
N PRO A 221 -7.18 1.68 -7.73
CA PRO A 221 -7.08 0.69 -6.66
C PRO A 221 -6.43 1.27 -5.40
N ILE A 222 -7.00 2.35 -4.86
CA ILE A 222 -6.60 3.02 -3.61
C ILE A 222 -7.58 2.71 -2.48
N ILE A 223 -7.13 2.78 -1.22
CA ILE A 223 -7.96 2.38 -0.06
C ILE A 223 -9.25 3.22 0.00
N THR A 224 -9.17 4.51 -0.31
CA THR A 224 -10.32 5.41 -0.28
C THR A 224 -11.37 5.14 -1.37
N ASN A 225 -11.04 4.34 -2.40
CA ASN A 225 -11.97 3.79 -3.39
C ASN A 225 -12.42 2.37 -3.03
N GLY A 226 -12.25 1.93 -1.77
CA GLY A 226 -12.53 0.57 -1.35
C GLY A 226 -13.35 0.44 -0.08
N ILE A 227 -14.22 -0.56 -0.04
CA ILE A 227 -14.99 -0.94 1.14
C ILE A 227 -14.76 -2.43 1.40
N ALA A 228 -14.39 -2.81 2.63
CA ALA A 228 -14.28 -4.22 3.01
C ALA A 228 -15.68 -4.80 3.26
N LEU A 229 -16.10 -5.76 2.45
CA LEU A 229 -17.42 -6.37 2.52
C LEU A 229 -17.31 -7.90 2.58
N CYS A 230 -18.29 -8.55 3.22
CA CYS A 230 -18.44 -10.00 3.07
C CYS A 230 -19.03 -10.33 1.71
N LYS A 231 -18.90 -11.58 1.24
CA LYS A 231 -19.35 -12.00 -0.09
C LYS A 231 -20.82 -11.65 -0.38
N LEU A 232 -21.70 -11.74 0.61
CA LEU A 232 -23.12 -11.34 0.46
C LEU A 232 -23.22 -9.83 0.22
N HIS A 233 -22.60 -9.01 1.08
CA HIS A 233 -22.69 -7.56 0.98
C HIS A 233 -21.95 -6.99 -0.22
N HIS A 234 -20.84 -7.63 -0.64
CA HIS A 234 -20.15 -7.27 -1.89
C HIS A 234 -21.06 -7.46 -3.10
N ALA A 235 -21.65 -8.67 -3.24
CA ALA A 235 -22.56 -8.95 -4.33
C ALA A 235 -23.79 -8.03 -4.31
N ALA A 236 -24.36 -7.74 -3.13
CA ALA A 236 -25.50 -6.82 -2.99
C ALA A 236 -25.14 -5.37 -3.32
N PHE A 237 -23.91 -4.92 -2.98
CA PHE A 237 -23.43 -3.59 -3.33
C PHE A 237 -23.17 -3.46 -4.83
N ASP A 238 -22.54 -4.45 -5.46
CA ASP A 238 -22.29 -4.45 -6.90
C ASP A 238 -23.58 -4.51 -7.73
N SER A 239 -24.58 -5.23 -7.22
CA SER A 239 -25.89 -5.36 -7.85
C SER A 239 -26.87 -4.22 -7.54
N HIS A 240 -26.41 -3.16 -6.87
CA HIS A 240 -27.22 -2.02 -6.44
C HIS A 240 -28.45 -2.42 -5.59
N PHE A 241 -28.35 -3.49 -4.78
CA PHE A 241 -29.34 -3.79 -3.75
C PHE A 241 -29.10 -2.92 -2.51
N LEU A 242 -27.84 -2.58 -2.27
CA LEU A 242 -27.38 -1.73 -1.18
C LEU A 242 -26.57 -0.57 -1.75
N GLY A 243 -26.82 0.64 -1.28
CA GLY A 243 -26.06 1.84 -1.56
C GLY A 243 -25.46 2.44 -0.29
N VAL A 244 -24.49 3.31 -0.43
CA VAL A 244 -23.89 4.08 0.67
C VAL A 244 -23.85 5.53 0.28
N THR A 245 -24.46 6.40 1.09
CA THR A 245 -24.45 7.86 0.86
C THR A 245 -23.06 8.44 1.15
N SER A 246 -22.79 9.64 0.66
CA SER A 246 -21.58 10.42 1.02
C SER A 246 -21.45 10.72 2.52
N GLY A 247 -22.56 10.63 3.29
CA GLY A 247 -22.60 10.69 4.75
C GLY A 247 -22.34 9.35 5.44
N TYR A 248 -21.95 8.32 4.68
CA TYR A 248 -21.67 6.96 5.20
C TYR A 248 -22.89 6.23 5.76
N ILE A 249 -24.08 6.49 5.25
CA ILE A 249 -25.30 5.79 5.62
C ILE A 249 -25.63 4.75 4.56
N ILE A 250 -25.89 3.53 5.00
CA ILE A 250 -26.29 2.42 4.14
C ILE A 250 -27.78 2.58 3.81
N GLN A 251 -28.13 2.40 2.56
CA GLN A 251 -29.52 2.35 2.09
C GLN A 251 -29.79 1.06 1.33
N VAL A 252 -30.99 0.53 1.53
CA VAL A 252 -31.48 -0.65 0.83
C VAL A 252 -32.45 -0.19 -0.26
N ARG A 253 -32.36 -0.79 -1.44
CA ARG A 253 -33.28 -0.48 -2.55
C ARG A 253 -34.72 -0.77 -2.15
N PRO A 254 -35.69 0.11 -2.49
CA PRO A 254 -37.08 0.02 -1.98
C PRO A 254 -37.80 -1.28 -2.30
N ASP A 255 -37.57 -1.86 -3.48
CA ASP A 255 -38.17 -3.15 -3.88
C ASP A 255 -37.68 -4.30 -2.99
N ILE A 256 -36.37 -4.31 -2.64
CA ILE A 256 -35.80 -5.29 -1.71
C ILE A 256 -36.42 -5.18 -0.32
N LEU A 257 -36.72 -3.95 0.13
CA LEU A 257 -37.43 -3.75 1.42
C LEU A 257 -38.85 -4.34 1.41
N GLY A 258 -39.52 -4.34 0.24
CA GLY A 258 -40.89 -4.82 0.06
C GLY A 258 -41.03 -6.34 -0.13
N GLU A 259 -39.97 -7.08 -0.41
CA GLU A 259 -39.99 -8.52 -0.67
C GLU A 259 -40.34 -9.36 0.57
N PRO A 260 -41.03 -10.55 0.41
CA PRO A 260 -41.24 -11.49 1.49
C PRO A 260 -39.89 -12.09 1.97
N ASP A 261 -39.80 -12.41 3.24
CA ASP A 261 -38.54 -12.63 3.93
C ASP A 261 -38.08 -14.08 4.14
N GLY A 262 -36.77 -14.35 3.88
CA GLY A 262 -36.02 -15.39 4.54
C GLY A 262 -35.01 -14.79 5.55
N PRO A 263 -34.40 -15.58 6.43
CA PRO A 263 -33.48 -15.07 7.46
C PRO A 263 -32.31 -14.23 6.89
N MET A 264 -31.75 -14.65 5.77
CA MET A 264 -30.63 -13.90 5.14
C MET A 264 -31.11 -12.59 4.53
N HIS A 265 -32.29 -12.53 3.96
CA HIS A 265 -32.89 -11.30 3.43
C HIS A 265 -33.21 -10.33 4.55
N GLN A 266 -33.89 -10.80 5.63
CA GLN A 266 -34.25 -9.99 6.79
C GLN A 266 -33.02 -9.42 7.50
N HIS A 267 -32.08 -10.28 7.87
CA HIS A 267 -30.95 -9.89 8.72
C HIS A 267 -29.70 -9.46 7.93
N GLY A 268 -29.53 -9.98 6.70
CA GLY A 268 -28.38 -9.68 5.85
C GLY A 268 -28.57 -8.50 4.91
N LEU A 269 -29.78 -8.15 4.54
CA LEU A 269 -30.07 -7.04 3.63
C LEU A 269 -30.93 -5.96 4.28
N LYS A 270 -32.21 -6.25 4.57
CA LYS A 270 -33.15 -5.24 5.11
C LYS A 270 -32.67 -4.58 6.41
N ALA A 271 -32.08 -5.38 7.31
CA ALA A 271 -31.54 -4.85 8.56
C ALA A 271 -30.34 -3.90 8.40
N MET A 272 -29.85 -3.71 7.18
CA MET A 272 -28.79 -2.73 6.91
C MET A 272 -29.32 -1.32 6.69
N GLU A 273 -30.62 -1.16 6.40
CA GLU A 273 -31.26 0.13 6.16
C GLU A 273 -30.97 1.14 7.28
N GLY A 274 -30.52 2.32 6.92
CA GLY A 274 -30.24 3.43 7.82
C GLY A 274 -29.02 3.23 8.74
N ARG A 275 -28.31 2.10 8.66
CA ARG A 275 -27.10 1.90 9.47
C ARG A 275 -25.94 2.73 8.94
N ARG A 276 -25.07 3.13 9.86
CA ARG A 276 -23.83 3.80 9.50
C ARG A 276 -22.78 2.78 9.08
N LEU A 277 -22.08 3.05 7.99
CA LEU A 277 -20.92 2.29 7.53
C LEU A 277 -19.85 2.24 8.65
N ILE A 278 -19.26 1.08 8.87
CA ILE A 278 -18.10 0.94 9.76
C ILE A 278 -16.88 1.44 9.01
N LEU A 279 -16.27 2.50 9.52
CA LEU A 279 -15.14 3.16 8.88
C LEU A 279 -13.79 2.64 9.39
N PRO A 280 -12.72 2.76 8.60
CA PRO A 280 -11.35 2.58 9.06
C PRO A 280 -11.03 3.46 10.27
N LYS A 281 -10.05 3.03 11.09
CA LYS A 281 -9.62 3.81 12.27
C LYS A 281 -9.01 5.17 11.89
N LEU A 282 -8.25 5.20 10.79
CA LEU A 282 -7.57 6.39 10.28
C LEU A 282 -8.47 7.06 9.24
N GLU A 283 -8.77 8.34 9.42
CA GLU A 283 -9.62 9.12 8.50
C GLU A 283 -9.07 9.16 7.07
N ILE A 284 -7.75 9.16 6.93
CA ILE A 284 -7.08 9.11 5.63
C ILE A 284 -7.41 7.87 4.78
N HIS A 285 -7.95 6.83 5.42
CA HIS A 285 -8.40 5.59 4.77
C HIS A 285 -9.92 5.53 4.59
N TRP A 286 -10.67 6.56 4.99
CA TRP A 286 -12.11 6.55 4.80
C TRP A 286 -12.47 6.58 3.32
N PRO A 287 -13.57 5.93 2.94
CA PRO A 287 -14.12 6.08 1.59
C PRO A 287 -14.28 7.55 1.22
N GLU A 288 -13.83 7.93 0.03
CA GLU A 288 -13.91 9.31 -0.41
C GLU A 288 -15.37 9.69 -0.67
N PRO A 289 -15.89 10.76 -0.03
CA PRO A 289 -17.30 11.15 -0.17
C PRO A 289 -17.74 11.40 -1.60
N ALA A 290 -16.86 11.95 -2.44
CA ALA A 290 -17.17 12.22 -3.85
C ALA A 290 -17.38 10.93 -4.66
N LEU A 291 -16.57 9.88 -4.40
CA LEU A 291 -16.74 8.56 -5.03
C LEU A 291 -18.01 7.86 -4.55
N LEU A 292 -18.31 7.97 -3.24
CA LEU A 292 -19.56 7.44 -2.70
C LEU A 292 -20.78 8.15 -3.29
N GLU A 293 -20.78 9.47 -3.45
CA GLU A 293 -21.88 10.23 -4.04
C GLU A 293 -22.12 9.77 -5.48
N ARG A 294 -21.07 9.69 -6.31
CA ARG A 294 -21.17 9.21 -7.67
C ARG A 294 -21.78 7.81 -7.74
N ARG A 295 -21.27 6.87 -6.93
CA ARG A 295 -21.81 5.50 -6.85
C ARG A 295 -23.26 5.47 -6.35
N TYR A 296 -23.59 6.36 -5.41
CA TYR A 296 -24.94 6.48 -4.87
C TYR A 296 -25.94 7.02 -5.88
N GLU A 297 -25.54 7.93 -6.77
CA GLU A 297 -26.36 8.36 -7.90
C GLU A 297 -26.67 7.19 -8.86
N GLU A 298 -25.68 6.37 -9.17
CA GLU A 298 -25.89 5.13 -9.96
C GLU A 298 -26.91 4.19 -9.27
N PHE A 299 -26.71 3.96 -7.96
CA PHE A 299 -27.64 3.16 -7.15
C PHE A 299 -29.06 3.71 -7.21
N ARG A 300 -29.27 5.01 -7.04
CA ARG A 300 -30.59 5.66 -7.14
C ARG A 300 -31.21 5.56 -8.53
N GLY A 301 -30.42 5.54 -9.55
CA GLY A 301 -30.89 5.37 -10.94
C GLY A 301 -31.42 3.97 -11.29
N THR A 302 -31.33 3.01 -10.36
CA THR A 302 -31.81 1.62 -10.60
C THR A 302 -33.26 1.37 -10.23
N TRP A 303 -33.98 2.35 -9.66
CA TRP A 303 -35.41 2.25 -9.35
C TRP A 303 -36.19 3.51 -9.66
#